data_c654c33e082e69e8c159b9a1c9bd55f9
#
_entry.id   c654c33e082e69e8c159b9a1c9bd55f9
#
_cell.length_a   1.000
_cell.length_b   1.000
_cell.length_c   1.000
_cell.angle_alpha   90.00
_cell.angle_beta   90.00
_cell.angle_gamma   90.00
#
_symmetry.space_group_name_H-M   'P 1'
#
loop_
_entity.id
_entity.type
_entity.pdbx_description
1 polymer ?
#
loop_
_entity_poly.entity_id
_entity_poly.type
_entity_poly.pdbx_seq_one_letter_code
_entity_poly.pdbx_strand_id
1 'polypeptide(L)'
;MKKVITYGTYDLLHYGHIRLLERAKALGDYLIVGVTAEGFDLARGKINVQQSLMERMEAVKATGIADEVIVEEYEGQKIDDIIRYDVDIFAIGSDWKGKFDYLNDFCQVVYLERTVGVSSTDLRSHDHAIKIGIVGDENEFTHLEKFEKESHYVNGAEVRCICVPRTEMLSESLQNLSIVTNDFTALIENVDAIYIISKLEDHHAQIKFALEKGKHVLCESPMTKSLEEWNELSEIAKEKGLVLMDAIRTAFSMAYYRMLLLIKSGRIGDVVSVDASCSSHVK
;
A
#
# COMPACT_ATOMS: atom_id res chain seq x y z
N MET A 1 23.63 4.22 29.19
CA MET A 1 23.58 3.37 28.00
C MET A 1 22.58 4.00 27.10
N LYS A 2 23.00 4.53 25.95
CA LYS A 2 22.15 5.25 25.00
C LYS A 2 21.42 4.26 24.10
N LYS A 3 20.09 4.25 24.16
CA LYS A 3 19.23 3.31 23.44
C LYS A 3 18.67 3.91 22.16
N VAL A 4 18.78 3.17 21.09
CA VAL A 4 18.27 3.53 19.77
C VAL A 4 17.20 2.53 19.35
N ILE A 5 16.11 2.99 18.75
CA ILE A 5 15.09 2.15 18.14
C ILE A 5 14.91 2.49 16.66
N THR A 6 14.71 1.48 15.84
CA THR A 6 14.36 1.62 14.42
C THR A 6 13.31 0.59 14.02
N TYR A 7 12.54 0.88 12.97
CA TYR A 7 11.48 0.01 12.49
C TYR A 7 11.56 -0.19 10.98
N GLY A 8 11.15 -1.38 10.55
CA GLY A 8 11.08 -1.70 9.13
C GLY A 8 10.45 -3.05 8.85
N THR A 9 10.09 -3.30 7.61
CA THR A 9 9.60 -4.61 7.16
C THR A 9 10.73 -5.62 7.07
N TYR A 10 11.93 -5.19 6.64
CA TYR A 10 13.15 -6.00 6.46
C TYR A 10 12.95 -7.23 5.57
N ASP A 11 12.03 -7.14 4.61
CA ASP A 11 11.80 -8.20 3.63
C ASP A 11 12.98 -8.32 2.67
N LEU A 12 13.40 -9.55 2.36
CA LEU A 12 14.60 -9.82 1.55
C LEU A 12 15.79 -9.00 2.02
N LEU A 13 16.19 -9.18 3.27
CA LEU A 13 17.24 -8.38 3.91
C LEU A 13 18.44 -8.16 2.98
N HIS A 14 18.72 -6.90 2.65
CA HIS A 14 19.75 -6.52 1.70
C HIS A 14 20.71 -5.48 2.25
N TYR A 15 21.76 -5.18 1.49
CA TYR A 15 22.81 -4.24 1.89
C TYR A 15 22.27 -2.88 2.38
N GLY A 16 21.20 -2.35 1.76
CA GLY A 16 20.57 -1.10 2.20
C GLY A 16 20.00 -1.18 3.62
N HIS A 17 19.38 -2.30 3.98
CA HIS A 17 18.90 -2.56 5.34
C HIS A 17 20.05 -2.68 6.32
N ILE A 18 21.12 -3.42 5.97
CA ILE A 18 22.30 -3.58 6.80
C ILE A 18 22.93 -2.21 7.10
N ARG A 19 23.11 -1.37 6.07
CA ARG A 19 23.66 -0.02 6.25
C ARG A 19 22.79 0.90 7.12
N LEU A 20 21.45 0.74 7.03
CA LEU A 20 20.53 1.46 7.92
C LEU A 20 20.74 1.02 9.38
N LEU A 21 20.81 -0.30 9.63
CA LEU A 21 21.01 -0.87 10.96
C LEU A 21 22.37 -0.45 11.56
N GLU A 22 23.44 -0.50 10.77
CA GLU A 22 24.79 -0.05 11.19
C GLU A 22 24.81 1.42 11.60
N ARG A 23 24.17 2.29 10.77
CA ARG A 23 24.06 3.73 11.07
C ARG A 23 23.20 3.99 12.30
N ALA A 24 22.10 3.26 12.46
CA ALA A 24 21.26 3.35 13.65
C ALA A 24 22.05 2.91 14.91
N LYS A 25 22.78 1.79 14.83
CA LYS A 25 23.63 1.29 15.91
C LYS A 25 24.72 2.30 16.32
N ALA A 26 25.30 2.99 15.35
CA ALA A 26 26.33 4.01 15.58
C ALA A 26 25.84 5.24 16.37
N LEU A 27 24.53 5.42 16.52
CA LEU A 27 23.95 6.54 17.28
C LEU A 27 23.90 6.28 18.79
N GLY A 28 24.07 5.02 19.23
CA GLY A 28 24.00 4.67 20.66
C GLY A 28 24.65 3.33 20.99
N ASP A 29 24.48 2.92 22.23
CA ASP A 29 25.11 1.71 22.79
C ASP A 29 24.27 0.46 22.54
N TYR A 30 22.94 0.62 22.48
CA TYR A 30 21.96 -0.47 22.39
C TYR A 30 20.94 -0.19 21.28
N LEU A 31 20.81 -1.12 20.33
CA LEU A 31 19.90 -1.00 19.20
C LEU A 31 18.73 -1.99 19.30
N ILE A 32 17.52 -1.46 19.35
CA ILE A 32 16.27 -2.20 19.25
C ILE A 32 15.77 -2.10 17.82
N VAL A 33 15.40 -3.23 17.22
CA VAL A 33 14.87 -3.28 15.86
C VAL A 33 13.46 -3.85 15.86
N GLY A 34 12.48 -3.03 15.51
CA GLY A 34 11.09 -3.43 15.32
C GLY A 34 10.87 -3.96 13.90
N VAL A 35 10.48 -5.22 13.77
CA VAL A 35 10.11 -5.85 12.50
C VAL A 35 8.60 -5.82 12.35
N THR A 36 8.11 -5.23 11.27
CA THR A 36 6.67 -5.03 11.06
C THR A 36 5.95 -6.35 10.81
N ALA A 37 4.88 -6.62 11.56
CA ALA A 37 4.05 -7.81 11.39
C ALA A 37 3.32 -7.80 10.03
N GLU A 38 3.02 -8.99 9.49
CA GLU A 38 2.39 -9.17 8.18
C GLU A 38 1.03 -8.45 8.09
N GLY A 39 0.18 -8.59 9.11
CA GLY A 39 -1.11 -7.92 9.16
C GLY A 39 -1.02 -6.39 9.17
N PHE A 40 0.04 -5.86 9.78
CA PHE A 40 0.29 -4.42 9.82
C PHE A 40 0.92 -3.91 8.52
N ASP A 41 1.79 -4.68 7.89
CA ASP A 41 2.32 -4.39 6.54
C ASP A 41 1.19 -4.34 5.50
N LEU A 42 0.25 -5.32 5.52
CA LEU A 42 -0.94 -5.34 4.66
C LEU A 42 -1.82 -4.10 4.88
N ALA A 43 -2.07 -3.72 6.12
CA ALA A 43 -2.86 -2.53 6.47
C ALA A 43 -2.22 -1.23 5.97
N ARG A 44 -0.89 -1.22 5.73
CA ARG A 44 -0.11 -0.10 5.19
C ARG A 44 0.09 -0.17 3.68
N GLY A 45 -0.54 -1.13 3.00
CA GLY A 45 -0.47 -1.30 1.55
C GLY A 45 0.77 -2.07 1.04
N LYS A 46 1.53 -2.73 1.91
CA LYS A 46 2.63 -3.62 1.50
C LYS A 46 2.09 -5.03 1.27
N ILE A 47 1.66 -5.30 0.06
CA ILE A 47 1.01 -6.56 -0.33
C ILE A 47 1.96 -7.67 -0.78
N ASN A 48 3.25 -7.38 -1.02
CA ASN A 48 4.24 -8.31 -1.59
C ASN A 48 5.42 -8.55 -0.67
N VAL A 49 5.18 -8.72 0.62
CA VAL A 49 6.20 -9.22 1.53
C VAL A 49 6.38 -10.72 1.24
N GLN A 50 7.60 -11.12 0.85
CA GLN A 50 7.87 -12.49 0.42
C GLN A 50 8.22 -13.42 1.58
N GLN A 51 8.86 -12.89 2.61
CA GLN A 51 9.31 -13.65 3.78
C GLN A 51 8.32 -13.50 4.93
N SER A 52 8.08 -14.58 5.65
CA SER A 52 7.31 -14.57 6.89
C SER A 52 7.96 -13.64 7.93
N LEU A 53 7.18 -13.17 8.91
CA LEU A 53 7.69 -12.38 10.02
C LEU A 53 8.88 -13.04 10.72
N MET A 54 8.79 -14.36 10.95
CA MET A 54 9.85 -15.12 11.62
C MET A 54 11.13 -15.13 10.81
N GLU A 55 11.08 -15.37 9.51
CA GLU A 55 12.27 -15.34 8.63
C GLU A 55 12.91 -13.96 8.62
N ARG A 56 12.11 -12.89 8.57
CA ARG A 56 12.61 -11.51 8.61
C ARG A 56 13.25 -11.15 9.94
N MET A 57 12.66 -11.58 11.05
CA MET A 57 13.24 -11.39 12.38
C MET A 57 14.56 -12.15 12.54
N GLU A 58 14.62 -13.39 12.06
CA GLU A 58 15.85 -14.19 12.10
C GLU A 58 16.94 -13.59 11.22
N ALA A 59 16.58 -13.10 10.02
CA ALA A 59 17.53 -12.41 9.14
C ALA A 59 18.12 -11.17 9.82
N VAL A 60 17.31 -10.35 10.51
CA VAL A 60 17.79 -9.20 11.27
C VAL A 60 18.69 -9.63 12.41
N LYS A 61 18.32 -10.65 13.20
CA LYS A 61 19.14 -11.20 14.29
C LYS A 61 20.48 -11.74 13.79
N ALA A 62 20.47 -12.43 12.65
CA ALA A 62 21.66 -13.02 12.04
C ALA A 62 22.71 -11.97 11.61
N THR A 63 22.33 -10.69 11.44
CA THR A 63 23.29 -9.62 11.18
C THR A 63 24.24 -9.36 12.35
N GLY A 64 23.83 -9.70 13.57
CA GLY A 64 24.56 -9.39 14.80
C GLY A 64 24.64 -7.89 15.15
N ILE A 65 23.89 -7.03 14.43
CA ILE A 65 23.91 -5.57 14.64
C ILE A 65 22.89 -5.15 15.70
N ALA A 66 21.71 -5.77 15.68
CA ALA A 66 20.64 -5.52 16.64
C ALA A 66 20.93 -6.21 17.97
N ASP A 67 20.80 -5.49 19.09
CA ASP A 67 20.86 -6.06 20.42
C ASP A 67 19.54 -6.71 20.83
N GLU A 68 18.43 -6.15 20.34
CA GLU A 68 17.08 -6.69 20.56
C GLU A 68 16.23 -6.57 19.28
N VAL A 69 15.41 -7.59 19.01
CA VAL A 69 14.47 -7.60 17.87
C VAL A 69 13.06 -7.83 18.41
N ILE A 70 12.18 -6.87 18.14
CA ILE A 70 10.77 -6.87 18.57
C ILE A 70 9.83 -6.89 17.36
N VAL A 71 8.56 -7.14 17.59
CA VAL A 71 7.52 -7.10 16.56
C VAL A 71 6.77 -5.78 16.60
N GLU A 72 6.55 -5.16 15.45
CA GLU A 72 5.64 -4.02 15.29
C GLU A 72 4.29 -4.52 14.78
N GLU A 73 3.23 -4.42 15.59
CA GLU A 73 1.92 -5.00 15.31
C GLU A 73 0.83 -3.96 15.06
N TYR A 74 0.98 -2.72 15.58
CA TYR A 74 -0.07 -1.71 15.50
C TYR A 74 0.48 -0.29 15.37
N GLU A 75 -0.36 0.59 14.83
CA GLU A 75 -0.04 2.00 14.74
C GLU A 75 -0.11 2.68 16.12
N GLY A 76 0.91 3.49 16.44
CA GLY A 76 1.08 4.06 17.78
C GLY A 76 2.04 3.28 18.68
N GLN A 77 2.34 2.02 18.37
CA GLN A 77 3.28 1.19 19.15
C GLN A 77 4.65 1.87 19.33
N LYS A 78 5.06 2.69 18.38
CA LYS A 78 6.35 3.42 18.49
C LYS A 78 6.44 4.29 19.75
N ILE A 79 5.34 4.93 20.15
CA ILE A 79 5.30 5.73 21.40
C ILE A 79 5.38 4.79 22.60
N ASP A 80 4.59 3.71 22.59
CA ASP A 80 4.56 2.74 23.67
C ASP A 80 5.94 2.09 23.89
N ASP A 81 6.62 1.72 22.80
CA ASP A 81 7.94 1.12 22.85
C ASP A 81 9.03 2.13 23.27
N ILE A 82 8.96 3.38 22.80
CA ILE A 82 9.90 4.44 23.24
C ILE A 82 9.81 4.62 24.76
N ILE A 83 8.61 4.65 25.31
CA ILE A 83 8.39 4.80 26.76
C ILE A 83 8.82 3.52 27.48
N ARG A 84 8.38 2.35 27.00
CA ARG A 84 8.63 1.04 27.63
C ARG A 84 10.12 0.71 27.74
N TYR A 85 10.88 0.99 26.69
CA TYR A 85 12.30 0.67 26.61
C TYR A 85 13.20 1.83 27.07
N ASP A 86 12.63 2.98 27.40
CA ASP A 86 13.36 4.21 27.76
C ASP A 86 14.36 4.57 26.64
N VAL A 87 13.81 4.84 25.44
CA VAL A 87 14.58 5.05 24.21
C VAL A 87 15.03 6.51 24.10
N ASP A 88 16.31 6.72 23.85
CA ASP A 88 16.89 8.06 23.63
C ASP A 88 16.72 8.55 22.19
N ILE A 89 16.83 7.64 21.21
CA ILE A 89 16.80 7.99 19.79
C ILE A 89 15.89 7.05 19.01
N PHE A 90 14.96 7.65 18.24
CA PHE A 90 14.25 6.99 17.16
C PHE A 90 14.96 7.28 15.84
N ALA A 91 15.52 6.25 15.19
CA ALA A 91 16.23 6.36 13.91
C ALA A 91 15.43 5.71 12.78
N ILE A 92 15.28 6.39 11.64
CA ILE A 92 14.57 5.87 10.48
C ILE A 92 15.14 6.45 9.17
N GLY A 93 14.87 5.80 8.04
CA GLY A 93 15.32 6.28 6.74
C GLY A 93 14.76 7.66 6.36
N SER A 94 15.55 8.44 5.60
CA SER A 94 15.18 9.80 5.16
C SER A 94 13.96 9.86 4.25
N ASP A 95 13.52 8.74 3.67
CA ASP A 95 12.27 8.64 2.91
C ASP A 95 11.03 9.00 3.76
N TRP A 96 11.18 8.91 5.08
CA TRP A 96 10.15 9.22 6.08
C TRP A 96 10.28 10.61 6.71
N LYS A 97 11.15 11.47 6.16
CA LYS A 97 11.44 12.78 6.74
C LYS A 97 10.14 13.59 6.99
N GLY A 98 10.01 14.08 8.22
CA GLY A 98 8.85 14.84 8.69
C GLY A 98 7.67 14.00 9.18
N LYS A 99 7.56 12.72 8.80
CA LYS A 99 6.40 11.88 9.17
C LYS A 99 6.41 11.42 10.64
N PHE A 100 7.57 11.41 11.27
CA PHE A 100 7.74 10.98 12.65
C PHE A 100 8.19 12.10 13.60
N ASP A 101 8.09 13.36 13.16
CA ASP A 101 8.50 14.52 13.99
C ASP A 101 7.70 14.62 15.29
N TYR A 102 6.49 14.08 15.33
CA TYR A 102 5.66 13.99 16.53
C TYR A 102 6.30 13.15 17.65
N LEU A 103 7.28 12.31 17.35
CA LEU A 103 8.02 11.54 18.34
C LEU A 103 9.09 12.36 19.07
N ASN A 104 9.40 13.59 18.60
CA ASN A 104 10.33 14.49 19.29
C ASN A 104 9.84 14.90 20.69
N ASP A 105 8.55 14.72 20.99
CA ASP A 105 8.02 14.91 22.35
C ASP A 105 8.46 13.82 23.34
N PHE A 106 8.97 12.69 22.82
CA PHE A 106 9.32 11.50 23.61
C PHE A 106 10.80 11.13 23.54
N CYS A 107 11.45 11.30 22.38
CA CYS A 107 12.86 10.99 22.15
C CYS A 107 13.41 11.82 20.98
N GLN A 108 14.72 11.78 20.78
CA GLN A 108 15.33 12.44 19.60
C GLN A 108 15.00 11.67 18.32
N VAL A 109 14.43 12.32 17.32
CA VAL A 109 14.20 11.73 15.99
C VAL A 109 15.36 12.00 15.05
N VAL A 110 15.92 10.94 14.44
CA VAL A 110 17.05 11.03 13.51
C VAL A 110 16.67 10.37 12.18
N TYR A 111 16.74 11.13 11.09
CA TYR A 111 16.52 10.65 9.74
C TYR A 111 17.85 10.27 9.09
N LEU A 112 18.02 8.98 8.82
CA LEU A 112 19.24 8.44 8.23
C LEU A 112 19.18 8.50 6.70
N GLU A 113 20.23 9.01 6.07
CA GLU A 113 20.26 9.12 4.62
C GLU A 113 20.17 7.75 3.94
N ARG A 114 19.49 7.73 2.78
CA ARG A 114 19.31 6.51 1.99
C ARG A 114 20.64 6.05 1.39
N THR A 115 20.87 4.75 1.42
CA THR A 115 21.96 4.13 0.66
C THR A 115 21.56 4.03 -0.81
N VAL A 116 22.27 4.75 -1.68
CA VAL A 116 21.99 4.80 -3.12
C VAL A 116 22.24 3.40 -3.73
N GLY A 117 21.33 2.96 -4.62
CA GLY A 117 21.56 1.81 -5.51
C GLY A 117 21.07 0.46 -5.01
N VAL A 118 20.39 0.36 -3.85
CA VAL A 118 19.77 -0.91 -3.42
C VAL A 118 18.45 -0.66 -2.70
N SER A 119 17.37 -1.26 -3.22
CA SER A 119 16.08 -1.29 -2.52
C SER A 119 15.47 -2.69 -2.58
N SER A 120 14.61 -3.03 -1.61
CA SER A 120 13.83 -4.28 -1.66
C SER A 120 12.94 -4.32 -2.91
N THR A 121 12.60 -3.17 -3.47
CA THR A 121 11.83 -3.03 -4.71
C THR A 121 12.67 -3.46 -5.91
N ASP A 122 13.96 -3.12 -5.95
CA ASP A 122 14.88 -3.52 -7.04
C ASP A 122 15.21 -5.03 -6.97
N LEU A 123 15.17 -5.63 -5.76
CA LEU A 123 15.43 -7.06 -5.56
C LEU A 123 14.19 -7.92 -5.80
N ARG A 124 12.99 -7.37 -5.62
CA ARG A 124 11.76 -7.98 -6.11
C ARG A 124 11.76 -7.73 -7.59
N SER A 125 12.25 -8.72 -8.35
CA SER A 125 12.25 -8.66 -9.80
C SER A 125 10.89 -8.16 -10.30
N HIS A 126 10.88 -7.33 -11.33
CA HIS A 126 9.66 -6.87 -12.02
C HIS A 126 8.70 -8.01 -12.40
N ASP A 127 9.18 -9.26 -12.39
CA ASP A 127 8.41 -10.46 -12.71
C ASP A 127 7.33 -10.84 -11.66
N HIS A 128 7.36 -10.25 -10.47
CA HIS A 128 6.38 -10.53 -9.41
C HIS A 128 5.47 -9.34 -9.05
N ALA A 129 5.67 -8.17 -9.67
CA ALA A 129 4.76 -7.05 -9.47
C ALA A 129 3.42 -7.30 -10.20
N ILE A 130 2.30 -7.03 -9.52
CA ILE A 130 0.97 -7.04 -10.14
C ILE A 130 0.92 -5.93 -11.18
N LYS A 131 0.76 -6.30 -12.44
CA LYS A 131 0.63 -5.36 -13.55
C LYS A 131 -0.80 -4.83 -13.61
N ILE A 132 -0.96 -3.54 -13.40
CA ILE A 132 -2.25 -2.86 -13.39
C ILE A 132 -2.45 -2.12 -14.71
N GLY A 133 -3.62 -2.31 -15.31
CA GLY A 133 -4.12 -1.48 -16.40
C GLY A 133 -5.15 -0.48 -15.91
N ILE A 134 -5.09 0.75 -16.39
CA ILE A 134 -6.09 1.77 -16.07
C ILE A 134 -6.99 1.96 -17.29
N VAL A 135 -8.31 1.96 -17.06
CA VAL A 135 -9.32 2.23 -18.08
C VAL A 135 -10.06 3.51 -17.71
N GLY A 136 -9.95 4.52 -18.54
CA GLY A 136 -10.51 5.84 -18.22
C GLY A 136 -11.32 6.48 -19.32
N ASP A 137 -11.98 7.59 -18.96
CA ASP A 137 -12.70 8.49 -19.86
C ASP A 137 -11.96 9.83 -19.99
N GLU A 138 -12.31 10.59 -20.99
CA GLU A 138 -11.75 11.91 -21.30
C GLU A 138 -11.93 12.94 -20.18
N ASN A 139 -12.90 12.75 -19.31
CA ASN A 139 -13.18 13.69 -18.21
C ASN A 139 -12.45 13.36 -16.90
N GLU A 140 -11.72 12.23 -16.85
CA GLU A 140 -11.14 11.69 -15.62
C GLU A 140 -9.60 11.73 -15.58
N PHE A 141 -8.97 12.49 -16.49
CA PHE A 141 -7.48 12.54 -16.58
C PHE A 141 -6.79 12.86 -15.27
N THR A 142 -7.31 13.80 -14.49
CA THR A 142 -6.76 14.14 -13.18
C THR A 142 -6.79 12.95 -12.21
N HIS A 143 -7.82 12.12 -12.30
CA HIS A 143 -7.98 10.93 -11.49
C HIS A 143 -7.00 9.82 -11.90
N LEU A 144 -6.83 9.65 -13.22
CA LEU A 144 -5.86 8.70 -13.79
C LEU A 144 -4.43 9.05 -13.38
N GLU A 145 -4.04 10.32 -13.50
CA GLU A 145 -2.73 10.82 -13.07
C GLU A 145 -2.49 10.63 -11.58
N LYS A 146 -3.50 10.90 -10.78
CA LYS A 146 -3.41 10.74 -9.34
C LYS A 146 -3.19 9.28 -8.95
N PHE A 147 -3.94 8.35 -9.56
CA PHE A 147 -3.79 6.92 -9.31
C PHE A 147 -2.42 6.41 -9.74
N GLU A 148 -1.97 6.77 -10.95
CA GLU A 148 -0.64 6.42 -11.45
C GLU A 148 0.44 6.89 -10.46
N LYS A 149 0.40 8.16 -10.07
CA LYS A 149 1.36 8.75 -9.14
C LYS A 149 1.32 8.09 -7.75
N GLU A 150 0.13 7.79 -7.23
CA GLU A 150 -0.04 7.12 -5.94
C GLU A 150 0.43 5.66 -5.99
N SER A 151 0.31 4.99 -7.13
CA SER A 151 0.76 3.60 -7.31
C SER A 151 2.26 3.42 -7.07
N HIS A 152 3.08 4.44 -7.31
CA HIS A 152 4.52 4.40 -7.05
C HIS A 152 4.88 4.26 -5.56
N TYR A 153 3.94 4.56 -4.66
CA TYR A 153 4.11 4.35 -3.22
C TYR A 153 3.67 2.96 -2.74
N VAL A 154 3.10 2.14 -3.65
CA VAL A 154 2.65 0.78 -3.35
C VAL A 154 3.69 -0.22 -3.84
N ASN A 155 4.30 -0.96 -2.92
CA ASN A 155 5.24 -2.01 -3.29
C ASN A 155 4.50 -3.22 -3.86
N GLY A 156 4.98 -3.74 -5.00
CA GLY A 156 4.45 -4.95 -5.61
C GLY A 156 3.24 -4.75 -6.53
N ALA A 157 2.97 -3.49 -6.91
CA ALA A 157 2.03 -3.14 -7.96
C ALA A 157 2.68 -2.13 -8.90
N GLU A 158 2.42 -2.26 -10.19
CA GLU A 158 2.94 -1.40 -11.24
C GLU A 158 1.81 -1.03 -12.20
N VAL A 159 1.58 0.26 -12.39
CA VAL A 159 0.71 0.71 -13.49
C VAL A 159 1.50 0.60 -14.79
N ARG A 160 1.11 -0.33 -15.64
CA ARG A 160 1.82 -0.66 -16.87
C ARG A 160 1.12 -0.18 -18.12
N CYS A 161 -0.20 -0.19 -18.11
CA CYS A 161 -1.03 0.07 -19.28
C CYS A 161 -2.10 1.09 -18.97
N ILE A 162 -2.46 1.89 -20.00
CA ILE A 162 -3.63 2.78 -19.95
C ILE A 162 -4.43 2.63 -21.23
N CYS A 163 -5.76 2.56 -21.09
CA CYS A 163 -6.72 2.56 -22.17
C CYS A 163 -7.68 3.74 -22.04
N VAL A 164 -7.63 4.65 -22.97
CA VAL A 164 -8.51 5.84 -23.05
C VAL A 164 -8.90 6.10 -24.52
N PRO A 165 -10.05 6.73 -24.77
CA PRO A 165 -10.50 7.02 -26.14
C PRO A 165 -9.54 7.93 -26.92
N ARG A 166 -8.92 8.90 -26.24
CA ARG A 166 -8.00 9.89 -26.84
C ARG A 166 -6.65 9.89 -26.11
N THR A 167 -5.70 9.14 -26.63
CA THR A 167 -4.38 8.99 -26.07
C THR A 167 -3.51 10.24 -26.18
N GLU A 168 -3.79 11.10 -27.18
CA GLU A 168 -3.08 12.35 -27.39
C GLU A 168 -3.33 13.42 -26.32
N MET A 169 -4.38 13.25 -25.51
CA MET A 169 -4.72 14.19 -24.43
C MET A 169 -4.08 13.83 -23.09
N LEU A 170 -3.39 12.70 -23.01
CA LEU A 170 -2.73 12.26 -21.79
C LEU A 170 -1.53 13.16 -21.44
N SER A 171 -1.30 13.32 -20.15
CA SER A 171 -0.08 13.97 -19.64
C SER A 171 1.18 13.16 -19.96
N GLU A 172 2.33 13.81 -19.89
CA GLU A 172 3.62 13.17 -20.16
C GLU A 172 3.86 11.94 -19.28
N SER A 173 3.44 11.97 -18.02
CA SER A 173 3.59 10.83 -17.11
C SER A 173 2.81 9.60 -17.59
N LEU A 174 1.58 9.79 -18.03
CA LEU A 174 0.73 8.71 -18.53
C LEU A 174 1.13 8.25 -19.94
N GLN A 175 1.67 9.14 -20.77
CA GLN A 175 2.20 8.80 -22.10
C GLN A 175 3.47 7.91 -22.01
N ASN A 176 4.21 8.01 -20.91
CA ASN A 176 5.43 7.22 -20.68
C ASN A 176 5.15 5.81 -20.14
N LEU A 177 3.89 5.43 -19.94
CA LEU A 177 3.55 4.05 -19.57
C LEU A 177 3.95 3.08 -20.67
N SER A 178 4.21 1.83 -20.31
CA SER A 178 4.68 0.79 -21.24
C SER A 178 3.72 0.57 -22.41
N ILE A 179 2.42 0.70 -22.16
CA ILE A 179 1.38 0.55 -23.18
C ILE A 179 0.33 1.66 -23.00
N VAL A 180 0.18 2.46 -24.05
CA VAL A 180 -0.85 3.49 -24.16
C VAL A 180 -1.72 3.12 -25.36
N THR A 181 -3.01 2.88 -25.15
CA THR A 181 -3.90 2.34 -26.19
C THR A 181 -5.33 2.89 -26.08
N ASN A 182 -6.08 2.77 -27.16
CA ASN A 182 -7.54 2.90 -27.16
C ASN A 182 -8.25 1.56 -27.36
N ASP A 183 -7.49 0.46 -27.40
CA ASP A 183 -8.03 -0.90 -27.51
C ASP A 183 -8.02 -1.59 -26.13
N PHE A 184 -9.23 -1.82 -25.61
CA PHE A 184 -9.41 -2.48 -24.32
C PHE A 184 -8.87 -3.92 -24.31
N THR A 185 -8.96 -4.63 -25.44
CA THR A 185 -8.44 -6.00 -25.56
C THR A 185 -6.93 -6.03 -25.40
N ALA A 186 -6.24 -5.10 -26.07
CA ALA A 186 -4.80 -4.97 -25.99
C ALA A 186 -4.33 -4.65 -24.55
N LEU A 187 -5.10 -3.85 -23.79
CA LEU A 187 -4.79 -3.61 -22.38
C LEU A 187 -4.92 -4.91 -21.57
N ILE A 188 -6.05 -5.63 -21.71
CA ILE A 188 -6.36 -6.85 -20.93
C ILE A 188 -5.30 -7.94 -21.10
N GLU A 189 -4.72 -8.09 -22.28
CA GLU A 189 -3.69 -9.11 -22.56
C GLU A 189 -2.37 -8.87 -21.79
N ASN A 190 -2.12 -7.65 -21.34
CA ASN A 190 -0.84 -7.22 -20.80
C ASN A 190 -0.83 -6.95 -19.29
N VAL A 191 -1.93 -7.21 -18.59
CA VAL A 191 -2.09 -6.89 -17.18
C VAL A 191 -2.61 -8.07 -16.36
N ASP A 192 -2.47 -7.99 -15.05
CA ASP A 192 -3.01 -8.96 -14.09
C ASP A 192 -4.31 -8.44 -13.45
N ALA A 193 -4.40 -7.12 -13.31
CA ALA A 193 -5.54 -6.43 -12.73
C ALA A 193 -5.88 -5.16 -13.53
N ILE A 194 -7.13 -4.74 -13.47
CA ILE A 194 -7.55 -3.47 -14.06
C ILE A 194 -8.22 -2.56 -13.03
N TYR A 195 -8.02 -1.25 -13.22
CA TYR A 195 -8.77 -0.22 -12.52
C TYR A 195 -9.63 0.54 -13.52
N ILE A 196 -10.95 0.46 -13.35
CA ILE A 196 -11.94 1.04 -14.25
C ILE A 196 -12.45 2.37 -13.69
N ILE A 197 -12.25 3.45 -14.46
CA ILE A 197 -12.68 4.83 -14.17
C ILE A 197 -13.48 5.38 -15.36
N SER A 198 -14.07 4.51 -16.15
CA SER A 198 -14.85 4.85 -17.31
C SER A 198 -16.29 5.28 -16.93
N LYS A 199 -17.16 5.47 -17.94
CA LYS A 199 -18.57 5.77 -17.70
C LYS A 199 -19.29 4.56 -17.12
N LEU A 200 -20.24 4.82 -16.23
CA LEU A 200 -21.08 3.78 -15.60
C LEU A 200 -21.76 2.85 -16.62
N GLU A 201 -22.07 3.39 -17.81
CA GLU A 201 -22.68 2.63 -18.90
C GLU A 201 -21.81 1.48 -19.38
N ASP A 202 -20.51 1.64 -19.32
CA ASP A 202 -19.50 0.70 -19.83
C ASP A 202 -19.01 -0.29 -18.78
N HIS A 203 -19.21 0.01 -17.48
CA HIS A 203 -18.67 -0.76 -16.37
C HIS A 203 -19.02 -2.25 -16.46
N HIS A 204 -20.30 -2.59 -16.61
CA HIS A 204 -20.75 -4.00 -16.66
C HIS A 204 -20.01 -4.79 -17.74
N ALA A 205 -19.98 -4.27 -18.97
CA ALA A 205 -19.34 -4.96 -20.09
C ALA A 205 -17.83 -5.09 -19.91
N GLN A 206 -17.17 -4.03 -19.43
CA GLN A 206 -15.73 -4.03 -19.20
C GLN A 206 -15.34 -4.97 -18.05
N ILE A 207 -16.05 -4.94 -16.94
CA ILE A 207 -15.83 -5.84 -15.79
C ILE A 207 -16.01 -7.29 -16.22
N LYS A 208 -17.15 -7.61 -16.86
CA LYS A 208 -17.46 -8.95 -17.33
C LYS A 208 -16.35 -9.50 -18.23
N PHE A 209 -15.96 -8.73 -19.24
CA PHE A 209 -14.90 -9.12 -20.16
C PHE A 209 -13.56 -9.38 -19.44
N ALA A 210 -13.18 -8.50 -18.50
CA ALA A 210 -11.96 -8.66 -17.74
C ALA A 210 -11.97 -9.92 -16.86
N LEU A 211 -13.08 -10.16 -16.13
CA LEU A 211 -13.24 -11.36 -15.31
C LEU A 211 -13.23 -12.63 -16.17
N GLU A 212 -13.90 -12.63 -17.33
CA GLU A 212 -13.87 -13.75 -18.27
C GLU A 212 -12.45 -14.07 -18.76
N LYS A 213 -11.62 -13.04 -18.92
CA LYS A 213 -10.19 -13.16 -19.26
C LYS A 213 -9.27 -13.46 -18.07
N GLY A 214 -9.82 -13.68 -16.88
CA GLY A 214 -9.05 -14.05 -15.68
C GLY A 214 -8.32 -12.89 -15.03
N LYS A 215 -8.82 -11.65 -15.18
CA LYS A 215 -8.21 -10.46 -14.57
C LYS A 215 -8.96 -10.03 -13.32
N HIS A 216 -8.20 -9.57 -12.31
CA HIS A 216 -8.77 -8.91 -11.14
C HIS A 216 -9.30 -7.53 -11.51
N VAL A 217 -10.35 -7.08 -10.84
CA VAL A 217 -11.02 -5.82 -11.18
C VAL A 217 -11.23 -4.96 -9.94
N LEU A 218 -10.77 -3.72 -10.01
CA LEU A 218 -11.17 -2.59 -9.18
C LEU A 218 -11.97 -1.64 -10.08
N CYS A 219 -13.13 -1.18 -9.64
CA CYS A 219 -13.97 -0.26 -10.41
C CYS A 219 -14.47 0.89 -9.56
N GLU A 220 -14.50 2.11 -10.10
CA GLU A 220 -15.09 3.28 -9.44
C GLU A 220 -16.58 3.08 -9.14
N SER A 221 -16.99 3.64 -8.04
CA SER A 221 -18.36 3.56 -7.53
C SER A 221 -19.29 4.58 -8.21
N PRO A 222 -20.52 4.19 -8.59
CA PRO A 222 -21.09 2.85 -8.49
C PRO A 222 -20.57 1.89 -9.56
N MET A 223 -20.30 0.65 -9.18
CA MET A 223 -19.74 -0.36 -10.09
C MET A 223 -20.76 -0.89 -11.09
N THR A 224 -22.04 -1.00 -10.70
CA THR A 224 -23.13 -1.55 -11.50
C THR A 224 -24.37 -0.69 -11.38
N LYS A 225 -25.31 -0.85 -12.33
CA LYS A 225 -26.60 -0.13 -12.35
C LYS A 225 -27.70 -0.88 -11.60
N SER A 226 -27.53 -2.17 -11.41
CA SER A 226 -28.54 -3.03 -10.78
C SER A 226 -27.93 -4.14 -9.95
N LEU A 227 -28.76 -4.73 -9.09
CA LEU A 227 -28.38 -5.88 -8.28
C LEU A 227 -28.15 -7.14 -9.15
N GLU A 228 -28.88 -7.25 -10.24
CA GLU A 228 -28.74 -8.36 -11.19
C GLU A 228 -27.36 -8.35 -11.84
N GLU A 229 -26.90 -7.18 -12.34
CA GLU A 229 -25.56 -6.99 -12.88
C GLU A 229 -24.49 -7.33 -11.83
N TRP A 230 -24.66 -6.87 -10.60
CA TRP A 230 -23.75 -7.16 -9.51
C TRP A 230 -23.66 -8.67 -9.22
N ASN A 231 -24.81 -9.35 -9.12
CA ASN A 231 -24.85 -10.77 -8.85
C ASN A 231 -24.14 -11.59 -9.93
N GLU A 232 -24.40 -11.27 -11.22
CA GLU A 232 -23.74 -11.91 -12.35
C GLU A 232 -22.21 -11.78 -12.26
N LEU A 233 -21.71 -10.55 -12.09
CA LEU A 233 -20.26 -10.29 -12.02
C LEU A 233 -19.60 -10.93 -10.79
N SER A 234 -20.30 -10.90 -9.67
CA SER A 234 -19.86 -11.49 -8.41
C SER A 234 -19.74 -13.02 -8.49
N GLU A 235 -20.68 -13.68 -9.18
CA GLU A 235 -20.61 -15.12 -9.45
C GLU A 235 -19.42 -15.48 -10.32
N ILE A 236 -19.21 -14.76 -11.43
CA ILE A 236 -18.05 -14.97 -12.33
C ILE A 236 -16.73 -14.81 -11.56
N ALA A 237 -16.62 -13.75 -10.76
CA ALA A 237 -15.40 -13.50 -9.96
C ALA A 237 -15.15 -14.64 -8.97
N LYS A 238 -16.19 -15.09 -8.27
CA LYS A 238 -16.12 -16.19 -7.28
C LYS A 238 -15.75 -17.52 -7.92
N GLU A 239 -16.38 -17.86 -9.04
CA GLU A 239 -16.09 -19.11 -9.76
C GLU A 239 -14.63 -19.18 -10.24
N LYS A 240 -14.07 -18.04 -10.65
CA LYS A 240 -12.70 -17.95 -11.15
C LYS A 240 -11.67 -17.64 -10.07
N GLY A 241 -12.07 -17.43 -8.82
CA GLY A 241 -11.16 -17.04 -7.74
C GLY A 241 -10.55 -15.65 -7.93
N LEU A 242 -11.27 -14.73 -8.59
CA LEU A 242 -10.81 -13.39 -8.89
C LEU A 242 -11.32 -12.36 -7.87
N VAL A 243 -10.55 -11.29 -7.70
CA VAL A 243 -10.98 -10.12 -6.92
C VAL A 243 -11.85 -9.24 -7.81
N LEU A 244 -13.05 -8.93 -7.33
CA LEU A 244 -13.91 -7.89 -7.85
C LEU A 244 -14.21 -6.91 -6.72
N MET A 245 -13.80 -5.66 -6.85
CA MET A 245 -13.84 -4.69 -5.75
C MET A 245 -14.33 -3.33 -6.22
N ASP A 246 -15.25 -2.75 -5.44
CA ASP A 246 -15.71 -1.37 -5.60
C ASP A 246 -14.71 -0.41 -4.93
N ALA A 247 -14.32 0.64 -5.64
CA ALA A 247 -13.34 1.63 -5.19
C ALA A 247 -13.92 2.64 -4.18
N ILE A 248 -14.63 2.15 -3.18
CA ILE A 248 -15.16 2.99 -2.08
C ILE A 248 -14.00 3.39 -1.15
N ARG A 249 -13.33 4.49 -1.47
CA ARG A 249 -12.11 4.96 -0.78
C ARG A 249 -12.26 5.07 0.73
N THR A 250 -13.42 5.53 1.20
CA THR A 250 -13.71 5.67 2.62
C THR A 250 -13.68 4.35 3.37
N ALA A 251 -14.11 3.25 2.73
CA ALA A 251 -14.10 1.91 3.33
C ALA A 251 -12.68 1.40 3.62
N PHE A 252 -11.68 1.88 2.87
CA PHE A 252 -10.27 1.49 3.00
C PHE A 252 -9.43 2.54 3.72
N SER A 253 -10.05 3.60 4.27
CA SER A 253 -9.31 4.58 5.07
C SER A 253 -8.90 4.00 6.42
N MET A 254 -7.71 4.34 6.89
CA MET A 254 -7.22 3.93 8.21
C MET A 254 -8.15 4.33 9.34
N ALA A 255 -8.78 5.51 9.23
CA ALA A 255 -9.75 5.98 10.22
C ALA A 255 -10.99 5.09 10.30
N TYR A 256 -11.52 4.67 9.14
CA TYR A 256 -12.66 3.75 9.08
C TYR A 256 -12.30 2.36 9.63
N TYR A 257 -11.13 1.84 9.25
CA TYR A 257 -10.64 0.56 9.76
C TYR A 257 -10.49 0.56 11.28
N ARG A 258 -9.91 1.61 11.86
CA ARG A 258 -9.80 1.79 13.32
C ARG A 258 -11.16 1.86 14.00
N MET A 259 -12.10 2.57 13.41
CA MET A 259 -13.47 2.62 13.91
C MET A 259 -14.09 1.22 13.96
N LEU A 260 -13.93 0.43 12.90
CA LEU A 260 -14.41 -0.97 12.86
C LEU A 260 -13.75 -1.84 13.92
N LEU A 261 -12.44 -1.67 14.16
CA LEU A 261 -11.73 -2.40 15.22
C LEU A 261 -12.27 -2.04 16.61
N LEU A 262 -12.52 -0.76 16.88
CA LEU A 262 -13.11 -0.32 18.16
C LEU A 262 -14.50 -0.89 18.38
N ILE A 263 -15.33 -0.91 17.33
CA ILE A 263 -16.65 -1.54 17.35
C ILE A 263 -16.53 -3.04 17.67
N LYS A 264 -15.74 -3.76 16.88
CA LYS A 264 -15.57 -5.23 17.01
C LYS A 264 -14.91 -5.65 18.32
N SER A 265 -14.07 -4.80 18.91
CA SER A 265 -13.43 -5.09 20.21
C SER A 265 -14.36 -4.89 21.41
N GLY A 266 -15.58 -4.39 21.20
CA GLY A 266 -16.54 -4.10 22.27
C GLY A 266 -16.17 -2.89 23.14
N ARG A 267 -15.07 -2.18 22.83
CA ARG A 267 -14.60 -1.02 23.65
C ARG A 267 -15.60 0.15 23.74
N ILE A 268 -16.44 0.28 22.71
CA ILE A 268 -17.48 1.32 22.66
C ILE A 268 -18.89 0.78 23.00
N GLY A 269 -18.97 -0.49 23.43
CA GLY A 269 -20.24 -1.17 23.71
C GLY A 269 -21.00 -1.54 22.43
N ASP A 270 -22.32 -1.76 22.57
CA ASP A 270 -23.20 -2.08 21.45
C ASP A 270 -23.52 -0.82 20.63
N VAL A 271 -23.39 -0.94 19.30
CA VAL A 271 -23.74 0.14 18.40
C VAL A 271 -25.26 0.24 18.24
N VAL A 272 -25.84 1.33 18.72
CA VAL A 272 -27.29 1.57 18.66
C VAL A 272 -27.70 2.48 17.48
N SER A 273 -26.79 3.34 17.01
CA SER A 273 -27.00 4.19 15.84
C SER A 273 -25.68 4.61 15.21
N VAL A 274 -25.70 4.92 13.93
CA VAL A 274 -24.59 5.46 13.18
C VAL A 274 -25.07 6.67 12.39
N ASP A 275 -24.45 7.83 12.60
CA ASP A 275 -24.64 9.03 11.80
C ASP A 275 -23.35 9.31 11.00
N ALA A 276 -23.47 9.42 9.69
CA ALA A 276 -22.36 9.75 8.80
C ALA A 276 -22.70 10.97 7.95
N SER A 277 -21.80 11.94 7.92
CA SER A 277 -21.91 13.11 7.05
C SER A 277 -20.68 13.24 6.16
N CYS A 278 -20.90 13.54 4.88
CA CYS A 278 -19.85 13.86 3.94
C CYS A 278 -20.08 15.28 3.43
N SER A 279 -19.09 16.16 3.59
CA SER A 279 -19.11 17.49 3.01
C SER A 279 -17.92 17.69 2.11
N SER A 280 -18.16 18.17 0.88
CA SER A 280 -17.11 18.63 -0.03
C SER A 280 -17.20 20.14 -0.20
N HIS A 281 -16.06 20.82 -0.09
CA HIS A 281 -15.97 22.21 -0.52
C HIS A 281 -15.71 22.22 -2.03
N VAL A 282 -16.71 22.58 -2.80
CA VAL A 282 -16.51 22.97 -4.20
C VAL A 282 -15.88 24.34 -4.18
N LYS A 283 -14.63 24.45 -4.68
CA LYS A 283 -13.97 25.73 -4.92
C LYS A 283 -14.40 26.28 -6.28
#